data_25170ac8de1572f2b4185f49842b265b
#
_entry.id   25170ac8de1572f2b4185f49842b265b
#
_cell.length_a   1.000
_cell.length_b   1.000
_cell.length_c   1.000
_cell.angle_alpha   90.00
_cell.angle_beta   90.00
_cell.angle_gamma   90.00
#
_symmetry.space_group_name_H-M   'P 1'
#
loop_
_entity.id
_entity.type
_entity.pdbx_description
1 polymer ?
#
loop_
_entity_poly.entity_id
_entity_poly.type
_entity_poly.pdbx_seq_one_letter_code
_entity_poly.pdbx_strand_id
1 'polypeptide(L)'
;MDIQFLGTGAGQPSKARNVSSLALKLLDEINEVWLFDCGEGTQNRILETTIRPRKVSKIFITHLHGDHIFGLPGFLSSRAFQANEEQTDLEIYGPQGIKSFVLTSLRVSGSRLPYKIHFHEFNQDSLGKILETDKFTVYAEELDHTIFCVGYRVMQKDL
;
A
#
# COMPACT_ATOMS: atom_id res chain seq x y z
N MET A 1 1.79 0.39 17.99
CA MET A 1 2.24 0.49 16.59
C MET A 1 3.30 -0.57 16.35
N ASP A 2 3.07 -1.44 15.38
CA ASP A 2 3.97 -2.54 15.06
C ASP A 2 4.26 -2.59 13.58
N ILE A 3 5.47 -3.05 13.23
CA ILE A 3 5.88 -3.24 11.85
C ILE A 3 6.00 -4.72 11.57
N GLN A 4 5.44 -5.18 10.45
CA GLN A 4 5.58 -6.55 9.98
C GLN A 4 6.06 -6.55 8.52
N PHE A 5 7.19 -7.19 8.26
CA PHE A 5 7.70 -7.36 6.92
C PHE A 5 6.95 -8.50 6.22
N LEU A 6 6.42 -8.21 5.04
CA LEU A 6 5.75 -9.18 4.19
C LEU A 6 6.64 -9.64 3.04
N GLY A 7 7.56 -8.79 2.63
CA GLY A 7 8.53 -9.09 1.59
C GLY A 7 9.74 -8.18 1.66
N THR A 8 10.92 -8.76 1.50
CA THR A 8 12.21 -8.07 1.62
C THR A 8 13.16 -8.36 0.45
N GLY A 9 12.70 -9.09 -0.57
CA GLY A 9 13.48 -9.38 -1.77
C GLY A 9 13.56 -8.19 -2.71
N ALA A 10 14.66 -8.06 -3.42
CA ALA A 10 14.89 -6.99 -4.38
C ALA A 10 14.76 -7.51 -5.82
N GLY A 11 13.95 -6.87 -6.63
CA GLY A 11 13.77 -7.17 -8.05
C GLY A 11 12.92 -8.41 -8.32
N GLN A 12 13.25 -9.52 -7.71
CA GLN A 12 12.56 -10.79 -7.88
C GLN A 12 12.45 -11.55 -6.56
N PRO A 13 11.45 -12.43 -6.41
CA PRO A 13 11.33 -13.21 -5.19
C PRO A 13 12.35 -14.36 -5.16
N SER A 14 12.59 -14.86 -3.99
CA SER A 14 13.30 -16.13 -3.76
C SER A 14 12.36 -17.08 -3.02
N LYS A 15 12.83 -18.33 -2.79
CA LYS A 15 12.00 -19.30 -2.06
C LYS A 15 11.63 -18.83 -0.66
N ALA A 16 12.51 -18.09 0.00
CA ALA A 16 12.34 -17.64 1.38
C ALA A 16 11.81 -16.20 1.48
N ARG A 17 11.86 -15.41 0.40
CA ARG A 17 11.55 -13.98 0.43
C ARG A 17 10.70 -13.56 -0.74
N ASN A 18 9.56 -12.97 -0.44
CA ASN A 18 8.80 -12.19 -1.42
C ASN A 18 9.48 -10.85 -1.69
N VAL A 19 9.10 -10.22 -2.78
CA VAL A 19 9.48 -8.85 -3.10
C VAL A 19 8.77 -7.85 -2.16
N SER A 20 9.08 -6.57 -2.29
CA SER A 20 8.84 -5.56 -1.26
C SER A 20 7.40 -5.40 -0.83
N SER A 21 7.14 -5.55 0.43
CA SER A 21 5.94 -5.08 1.13
C SER A 21 6.18 -5.06 2.64
N LEU A 22 5.62 -4.05 3.30
CA LEU A 22 5.71 -3.87 4.74
C LEU A 22 4.35 -3.41 5.26
N ALA A 23 3.91 -3.99 6.36
CA ALA A 23 2.68 -3.58 7.04
C ALA A 23 3.01 -2.79 8.30
N LEU A 24 2.43 -1.61 8.43
CA LEU A 24 2.40 -0.83 9.66
C LEU A 24 1.05 -1.08 10.33
N LYS A 25 1.07 -1.80 11.44
CA LYS A 25 -0.14 -2.16 12.17
C LYS A 25 -0.45 -1.11 13.22
N LEU A 26 -1.56 -0.40 13.00
CA LEU A 26 -2.05 0.68 13.86
C LEU A 26 -3.38 0.26 14.51
N LEU A 27 -3.48 -1.01 14.92
CA LEU A 27 -4.72 -1.58 15.42
C LEU A 27 -5.16 -0.95 16.74
N ASP A 28 -4.22 -0.72 17.67
CA ASP A 28 -4.52 -0.12 18.95
C ASP A 28 -4.79 1.39 18.84
N GLU A 29 -4.11 2.06 17.92
CA GLU A 29 -4.19 3.51 17.75
C GLU A 29 -5.45 3.94 17.01
N ILE A 30 -5.73 3.31 15.84
CA ILE A 30 -6.82 3.72 14.95
C ILE A 30 -7.56 2.55 14.31
N ASN A 31 -7.27 1.31 14.70
CA ASN A 31 -7.88 0.09 14.15
C ASN A 31 -7.68 -0.07 12.64
N GLU A 32 -6.52 0.29 12.15
CA GLU A 32 -6.15 0.24 10.73
C GLU A 32 -4.79 -0.43 10.55
N VAL A 33 -4.57 -0.90 9.32
CA VAL A 33 -3.25 -1.34 8.84
C VAL A 33 -2.92 -0.53 7.59
N TRP A 34 -1.69 -0.05 7.49
CA TRP A 34 -1.18 0.63 6.30
C TRP A 34 -0.11 -0.22 5.65
N LEU A 35 -0.20 -0.42 4.33
CA LEU A 35 0.85 -1.11 3.57
C LEU A 35 1.80 -0.10 2.95
N PHE A 36 3.08 -0.43 2.96
CA PHE A 36 4.14 0.29 2.24
C PHE A 36 4.70 -0.65 1.19
N ASP A 37 4.44 -0.33 -0.08
CA ASP A 37 4.64 -1.17 -1.24
C ASP A 37 3.77 -2.44 -1.21
N CYS A 38 3.52 -3.00 -2.38
CA CYS A 38 2.69 -4.17 -2.57
C CYS A 38 3.24 -4.98 -3.74
N GLY A 39 4.36 -5.65 -3.50
CA GLY A 39 5.01 -6.48 -4.49
C GLY A 39 4.24 -7.76 -4.76
N GLU A 40 4.65 -8.46 -5.78
CA GLU A 40 4.04 -9.71 -6.19
C GLU A 40 3.94 -10.71 -5.03
N GLY A 41 2.76 -11.31 -4.88
CA GLY A 41 2.53 -12.31 -3.83
C GLY A 41 2.24 -11.75 -2.45
N THR A 42 2.10 -10.44 -2.28
CA THR A 42 1.76 -9.83 -0.99
C THR A 42 0.49 -10.42 -0.40
N GLN A 43 -0.55 -10.63 -1.21
CA GLN A 43 -1.80 -11.24 -0.73
C GLN A 43 -1.60 -12.64 -0.13
N ASN A 44 -0.68 -13.42 -0.68
CA ASN A 44 -0.38 -14.77 -0.17
C ASN A 44 0.39 -14.69 1.16
N ARG A 45 1.32 -13.76 1.28
CA ARG A 45 2.07 -13.56 2.53
C ARG A 45 1.18 -13.10 3.67
N ILE A 46 0.20 -12.27 3.38
CA ILE A 46 -0.77 -11.82 4.38
C ILE A 46 -1.51 -13.00 5.01
N LEU A 47 -1.76 -14.08 4.26
CA LEU A 47 -2.41 -15.28 4.79
C LEU A 47 -1.60 -15.96 5.91
N GLU A 48 -0.29 -15.77 5.95
CA GLU A 48 0.59 -16.30 7.00
C GLU A 48 0.63 -15.41 8.24
N THR A 49 -0.13 -14.33 8.26
CA THR A 49 -0.16 -13.34 9.33
C THR A 49 -1.56 -13.23 9.92
N THR A 50 -1.69 -12.43 10.98
CA THR A 50 -2.99 -12.09 11.57
C THR A 50 -3.66 -10.89 10.89
N ILE A 51 -3.02 -10.31 9.88
CA ILE A 51 -3.55 -9.13 9.18
C ILE A 51 -4.78 -9.53 8.38
N ARG A 52 -5.86 -8.80 8.57
CA ARG A 52 -7.08 -8.93 7.77
C ARG A 52 -7.05 -7.89 6.65
N PRO A 53 -7.13 -8.29 5.37
CA PRO A 53 -7.08 -7.35 4.25
C PRO A 53 -8.07 -6.19 4.35
N ARG A 54 -9.25 -6.41 4.94
CA ARG A 54 -10.26 -5.35 5.15
C ARG A 54 -9.78 -4.23 6.09
N LYS A 55 -8.79 -4.51 6.95
CA LYS A 55 -8.22 -3.51 7.87
C LYS A 55 -7.20 -2.61 7.18
N VAL A 56 -6.73 -3.00 6.01
CA VAL A 56 -5.83 -2.16 5.22
C VAL A 56 -6.64 -1.02 4.63
N SER A 57 -6.38 0.18 5.11
CA SER A 57 -7.08 1.41 4.73
C SER A 57 -6.26 2.30 3.83
N LYS A 58 -4.93 2.17 3.85
CA LYS A 58 -4.01 2.96 3.06
C LYS A 58 -2.87 2.12 2.53
N ILE A 59 -2.48 2.38 1.29
CA ILE A 59 -1.31 1.78 0.65
C ILE A 59 -0.43 2.92 0.14
N PHE A 60 0.84 2.90 0.55
CA PHE A 60 1.84 3.89 0.17
C PHE A 60 2.86 3.22 -0.76
N ILE A 61 3.00 3.71 -1.97
CA ILE A 61 3.91 3.18 -2.98
C ILE A 61 5.12 4.09 -3.10
N THR A 62 6.32 3.51 -2.98
CA THR A 62 7.57 4.28 -3.06
C THR A 62 7.93 4.64 -4.49
N HIS A 63 7.80 3.70 -5.42
CA HIS A 63 8.09 3.88 -6.83
C HIS A 63 7.40 2.78 -7.65
N LEU A 64 7.42 2.91 -8.97
CA LEU A 64 6.60 2.08 -9.86
C LEU A 64 7.33 0.87 -10.45
N HIS A 65 8.50 0.48 -9.94
CA HIS A 65 9.09 -0.79 -10.32
C HIS A 65 8.19 -1.95 -9.93
N GLY A 66 8.12 -2.98 -10.77
CA GLY A 66 7.16 -4.06 -10.63
C GLY A 66 7.23 -4.79 -9.30
N ASP A 67 8.44 -4.96 -8.75
CA ASP A 67 8.64 -5.63 -7.45
C ASP A 67 8.02 -4.86 -6.27
N HIS A 68 7.51 -3.65 -6.51
CA HIS A 68 6.84 -2.84 -5.50
C HIS A 68 5.34 -2.67 -5.76
N ILE A 69 4.84 -3.00 -6.96
CA ILE A 69 3.44 -2.75 -7.33
C ILE A 69 2.69 -3.95 -7.94
N PHE A 70 3.37 -5.00 -8.40
CA PHE A 70 2.71 -6.07 -9.14
C PHE A 70 1.75 -6.92 -8.29
N GLY A 71 1.78 -6.81 -6.98
CA GLY A 71 0.82 -7.46 -6.09
C GLY A 71 -0.47 -6.68 -5.88
N LEU A 72 -0.57 -5.43 -6.35
CA LEU A 72 -1.74 -4.58 -6.10
C LEU A 72 -3.04 -5.17 -6.65
N PRO A 73 -3.15 -5.55 -7.92
CA PRO A 73 -4.43 -6.03 -8.44
C PRO A 73 -4.94 -7.26 -7.68
N GLY A 74 -4.06 -8.20 -7.38
CA GLY A 74 -4.42 -9.39 -6.61
C GLY A 74 -4.86 -9.07 -5.19
N PHE A 75 -4.11 -8.20 -4.51
CA PHE A 75 -4.47 -7.77 -3.16
C PHE A 75 -5.82 -7.05 -3.13
N LEU A 76 -6.07 -6.15 -4.08
CA LEU A 76 -7.33 -5.40 -4.14
C LEU A 76 -8.52 -6.34 -4.31
N SER A 77 -8.37 -7.38 -5.14
CA SER A 77 -9.40 -8.40 -5.31
C SER A 77 -9.59 -9.25 -4.04
N SER A 78 -8.50 -9.65 -3.39
CA SER A 78 -8.57 -10.39 -2.11
C SER A 78 -9.30 -9.60 -1.03
N ARG A 79 -9.04 -8.29 -0.95
CA ARG A 79 -9.71 -7.41 0.00
C ARG A 79 -11.22 -7.39 -0.24
N ALA A 80 -11.65 -7.48 -1.49
CA ALA A 80 -13.06 -7.50 -1.86
C ALA A 80 -13.78 -8.77 -1.38
N PHE A 81 -13.11 -9.92 -1.41
CA PHE A 81 -13.73 -11.20 -1.05
C PHE A 81 -13.95 -11.41 0.44
N GLN A 82 -13.35 -10.62 1.28
CA GLN A 82 -13.41 -10.80 2.75
C GLN A 82 -14.57 -10.07 3.41
N ALA A 83 -15.56 -9.65 2.64
CA ALA A 83 -16.60 -8.79 3.14
C ALA A 83 -17.91 -9.51 3.31
N ASN A 84 -18.22 -9.84 4.55
CA ASN A 84 -19.60 -9.97 5.01
C ASN A 84 -20.11 -8.67 5.68
N GLU A 85 -19.29 -7.62 5.65
CA GLU A 85 -19.55 -6.33 6.29
C GLU A 85 -19.31 -5.22 5.28
N GLU A 86 -19.83 -4.04 5.57
CA GLU A 86 -19.60 -2.85 4.76
C GLU A 86 -18.10 -2.61 4.59
N GLN A 87 -17.67 -2.55 3.33
CA GLN A 87 -16.28 -2.30 2.99
C GLN A 87 -15.97 -0.83 3.11
N THR A 88 -14.91 -0.50 3.83
CA THR A 88 -14.40 0.86 3.89
C THR A 88 -13.64 1.19 2.61
N ASP A 89 -13.64 2.46 2.24
CA ASP A 89 -12.85 2.96 1.12
C ASP A 89 -11.36 2.73 1.38
N LEU A 90 -10.60 2.61 0.30
CA LEU A 90 -9.16 2.44 0.32
C LEU A 90 -8.50 3.68 -0.29
N GLU A 91 -7.40 4.12 0.30
CA GLU A 91 -6.59 5.20 -0.24
C GLU A 91 -5.24 4.67 -0.71
N ILE A 92 -4.84 5.05 -1.91
CA ILE A 92 -3.53 4.69 -2.48
C ILE A 92 -2.75 5.96 -2.75
N TYR A 93 -1.58 6.05 -2.14
CA TYR A 93 -0.62 7.15 -2.29
C TYR A 93 0.56 6.66 -3.10
N GLY A 94 0.99 7.43 -4.08
CA GLY A 94 2.16 7.03 -4.85
C GLY A 94 2.50 7.99 -5.98
N PRO A 95 3.60 7.69 -6.70
CA PRO A 95 3.98 8.50 -7.86
C PRO A 95 2.94 8.47 -8.97
N GLN A 96 2.95 9.50 -9.80
CA GLN A 96 2.10 9.54 -11.00
C GLN A 96 2.29 8.27 -11.84
N GLY A 97 1.17 7.67 -12.24
CA GLY A 97 1.12 6.40 -12.97
C GLY A 97 0.50 5.27 -12.17
N ILE A 98 0.48 5.35 -10.83
CA ILE A 98 -0.10 4.28 -10.00
C ILE A 98 -1.61 4.12 -10.26
N LYS A 99 -2.33 5.23 -10.43
CA LYS A 99 -3.76 5.20 -10.74
C LYS A 99 -4.01 4.51 -12.08
N SER A 100 -3.26 4.87 -13.11
CA SER A 100 -3.38 4.25 -14.43
C SER A 100 -3.12 2.74 -14.38
N PHE A 101 -2.07 2.33 -13.66
CA PHE A 101 -1.73 0.93 -13.48
C PHE A 101 -2.89 0.15 -12.83
N VAL A 102 -3.40 0.64 -11.72
CA VAL A 102 -4.48 -0.02 -10.97
C VAL A 102 -5.77 -0.06 -11.79
N LEU A 103 -6.22 1.08 -12.31
CA LEU A 103 -7.47 1.15 -13.07
C LEU A 103 -7.43 0.33 -14.35
N THR A 104 -6.30 0.31 -15.05
CA THR A 104 -6.13 -0.50 -16.26
C THR A 104 -6.20 -1.99 -15.92
N SER A 105 -5.51 -2.41 -14.86
CA SER A 105 -5.54 -3.81 -14.40
C SER A 105 -6.95 -4.27 -14.06
N LEU A 106 -7.69 -3.46 -13.32
CA LEU A 106 -9.08 -3.78 -12.95
C LEU A 106 -10.01 -3.80 -14.17
N ARG A 107 -9.87 -2.84 -15.07
CA ARG A 107 -10.69 -2.75 -16.28
C ARG A 107 -10.47 -3.93 -17.21
N VAL A 108 -9.20 -4.25 -17.50
CA VAL A 108 -8.84 -5.33 -18.43
C VAL A 108 -9.25 -6.70 -17.89
N SER A 109 -9.12 -6.90 -16.57
CA SER A 109 -9.50 -8.16 -15.92
C SER A 109 -11.00 -8.28 -15.63
N GLY A 110 -11.78 -7.23 -15.92
CA GLY A 110 -13.21 -7.20 -15.59
C GLY A 110 -13.51 -7.21 -14.09
N SER A 111 -12.53 -6.85 -13.28
CA SER A 111 -12.68 -6.83 -11.82
C SER A 111 -13.51 -5.64 -11.36
N ARG A 112 -14.50 -5.92 -10.51
CA ARG A 112 -15.32 -4.88 -9.87
C ARG A 112 -15.14 -4.97 -8.37
N LEU A 113 -14.79 -3.84 -7.76
CA LEU A 113 -14.59 -3.76 -6.32
C LEU A 113 -15.83 -3.17 -5.64
N PRO A 114 -16.26 -3.73 -4.50
CA PRO A 114 -17.41 -3.21 -3.74
C PRO A 114 -17.09 -1.97 -2.90
N TYR A 115 -15.89 -1.41 -3.05
CA TYR A 115 -15.43 -0.24 -2.33
C TYR A 115 -14.77 0.74 -3.30
N LYS A 116 -14.65 2.00 -2.88
CA LYS A 116 -13.98 3.04 -3.66
C LYS A 116 -12.51 3.09 -3.34
N ILE A 117 -11.70 3.44 -4.35
CA ILE A 117 -10.28 3.74 -4.18
C ILE A 117 -10.08 5.21 -4.45
N HIS A 118 -9.49 5.91 -3.49
CA HIS A 118 -9.08 7.30 -3.62
C HIS A 118 -7.59 7.35 -3.91
N PHE A 119 -7.21 7.88 -5.07
CA PHE A 119 -5.82 7.97 -5.48
C PHE A 119 -5.23 9.34 -5.14
N HIS A 120 -4.06 9.32 -4.54
CA HIS A 120 -3.27 10.51 -4.22
C HIS A 120 -1.92 10.37 -4.91
N GLU A 121 -1.86 10.82 -6.16
CA GLU A 121 -0.64 10.80 -6.94
C GLU A 121 0.18 12.05 -6.69
N PHE A 122 1.50 11.91 -6.66
CA PHE A 122 2.41 13.03 -6.51
C PHE A 122 3.60 12.93 -7.47
N ASN A 123 4.23 14.08 -7.68
CA ASN A 123 5.45 14.25 -8.43
C ASN A 123 6.44 15.05 -7.58
N GLN A 124 7.57 15.43 -8.16
CA GLN A 124 8.62 16.16 -7.46
C GLN A 124 8.16 17.48 -6.84
N ASP A 125 7.09 18.10 -7.39
CA ASP A 125 6.61 19.42 -6.95
C ASP A 125 5.58 19.33 -5.81
N SER A 126 5.08 18.14 -5.51
CA SER A 126 4.00 17.92 -4.53
C SER A 126 4.43 17.07 -3.32
N LEU A 127 5.72 17.03 -3.04
CA LEU A 127 6.29 16.31 -1.89
C LEU A 127 6.19 17.14 -0.59
N GLY A 128 6.55 16.50 0.51
CA GLY A 128 6.46 17.06 1.84
C GLY A 128 5.36 16.37 2.63
N LYS A 129 4.56 17.12 3.37
CA LYS A 129 3.44 16.56 4.12
C LYS A 129 2.32 16.15 3.16
N ILE A 130 2.03 14.84 3.09
CA ILE A 130 1.02 14.27 2.20
C ILE A 130 -0.25 13.83 2.89
N LEU A 131 -0.19 13.66 4.21
CA LEU A 131 -1.33 13.23 5.00
C LEU A 131 -1.20 13.78 6.42
N GLU A 132 -2.31 14.26 6.96
CA GLU A 132 -2.43 14.61 8.36
C GLU A 132 -3.76 14.14 8.92
N THR A 133 -3.70 13.40 10.01
CA THR A 133 -4.87 12.97 10.77
C THR A 133 -4.74 13.46 12.22
N ASP A 134 -5.73 13.18 13.05
CA ASP A 134 -5.66 13.54 14.47
C ASP A 134 -4.46 12.90 15.19
N LYS A 135 -4.03 11.71 14.74
CA LYS A 135 -2.99 10.93 15.44
C LYS A 135 -1.68 10.80 14.66
N PHE A 136 -1.69 11.01 13.35
CA PHE A 136 -0.51 10.79 12.51
C PHE A 136 -0.29 11.89 11.51
N THR A 137 0.97 12.11 11.17
CA THR A 137 1.38 12.92 10.01
C THR A 137 2.30 12.08 9.16
N VAL A 138 2.12 12.13 7.84
CA VAL A 138 2.98 11.41 6.89
C VAL A 138 3.62 12.38 5.93
N TYR A 139 4.93 12.23 5.76
CA TYR A 139 5.74 13.00 4.81
C TYR A 139 6.29 12.05 3.74
N ALA A 140 6.39 12.56 2.52
CA ALA A 140 7.08 11.90 1.42
C ALA A 140 8.24 12.79 0.95
N GLU A 141 9.41 12.18 0.77
CA GLU A 141 10.60 12.88 0.29
C GLU A 141 11.25 12.06 -0.83
N GLU A 142 11.83 12.74 -1.83
CA GLU A 142 12.47 12.06 -2.94
C GLU A 142 13.73 11.35 -2.49
N LEU A 143 13.89 10.12 -3.00
CA LEU A 143 15.08 9.30 -2.82
C LEU A 143 15.80 9.16 -4.16
N ASP A 144 17.12 9.01 -4.10
CA ASP A 144 17.94 8.75 -5.28
C ASP A 144 17.73 7.32 -5.77
N HIS A 145 17.19 7.19 -6.97
CA HIS A 145 16.91 5.91 -7.60
C HIS A 145 16.84 6.10 -9.14
N THR A 146 16.76 4.99 -9.89
CA THR A 146 16.74 5.03 -11.37
C THR A 146 15.47 5.64 -11.94
N ILE A 147 14.36 5.59 -11.20
CA ILE A 147 13.11 6.26 -11.51
C ILE A 147 12.68 7.10 -10.30
N PHE A 148 11.68 7.96 -10.47
CA PHE A 148 11.14 8.75 -9.37
C PHE A 148 10.74 7.83 -8.22
N CYS A 149 11.31 8.05 -7.06
CA CYS A 149 11.16 7.22 -5.87
C CYS A 149 11.06 8.11 -4.65
N VAL A 150 10.20 7.74 -3.71
CA VAL A 150 10.03 8.48 -2.45
C VAL A 150 10.20 7.57 -1.25
N GLY A 151 10.70 8.14 -0.16
CA GLY A 151 10.64 7.55 1.16
C GLY A 151 9.51 8.19 1.95
N TYR A 152 8.88 7.42 2.82
CA TYR A 152 7.79 7.90 3.67
C TYR A 152 8.26 7.97 5.12
N ARG A 153 7.87 9.06 5.79
CA ARG A 153 8.08 9.22 7.22
C ARG A 153 6.72 9.35 7.89
N VAL A 154 6.42 8.41 8.78
CA VAL A 154 5.18 8.39 9.56
C VAL A 154 5.49 8.86 10.97
N MET A 155 4.82 9.90 11.41
CA MET A 155 4.98 10.47 12.76
C MET A 155 3.68 10.35 13.52
N GLN A 156 3.74 9.71 14.68
CA GLN A 156 2.63 9.72 15.62
C GLN A 156 2.66 11.03 16.41
N LYS A 157 1.51 11.68 16.49
CA LYS A 157 1.38 12.92 17.27
C LYS A 157 1.35 12.61 18.76
N ASP A 158 1.93 13.48 19.53
CA ASP A 158 1.83 13.43 20.99
C ASP A 158 0.36 13.62 21.42
N LEU A 159 -0.01 12.90 22.44
CA LEU A 159 -1.34 13.02 23.03
C LEU A 159 -1.43 14.25 23.94
#